data_3674f49a2cd2a5c78fff0fb36d2928a9
#
_entry.id   3674f49a2cd2a5c78fff0fb36d2928a9
#
_cell.length_a   1.000
_cell.length_b   1.000
_cell.length_c   1.000
_cell.angle_alpha   90.00
_cell.angle_beta   90.00
_cell.angle_gamma   90.00
#
_symmetry.space_group_name_H-M   'P 1'
#
loop_
_entity.id
_entity.type
_entity.pdbx_description
1 polymer ?
#
loop_
_entity_poly.entity_id
_entity_poly.type
_entity_poly.pdbx_seq_one_letter_code
_entity_poly.pdbx_strand_id
1 'polypeptide(L)'
;EVMVVSLGCEKLQPERLFPPNAIPIQDTRETREGGLDTVCLQDDAHVGFMSMVDSILRQAEVHLQRLNARRRETVPASELVVGVQCGGSDAFSGVTANPAVGFCTDLLVRAGASVMFSETTEVRDGIAQLTARATTPEVAQAMVREMAWYDAYLQRGSVDRSANTTPGNKKGGLSNIVEKAMGSIVKSGSAPIANVLAPGEKLKAKGLTYAATPASDFICGTLQLAAGMNLHVFTTGRGTPYG
;
A
#
# COMPACT_ATOMS: atom_id res chain seq x y z
N GLU A 1 -3.31 7.82 -15.54
CA GLU A 1 -4.60 8.45 -15.81
C GLU A 1 -5.49 8.37 -14.56
N VAL A 2 -6.21 9.42 -14.22
CA VAL A 2 -7.13 9.48 -13.09
C VAL A 2 -8.44 10.07 -13.55
N MET A 3 -9.53 9.40 -13.23
CA MET A 3 -10.89 9.86 -13.44
C MET A 3 -11.60 9.89 -12.09
N VAL A 4 -12.40 10.91 -11.84
CA VAL A 4 -13.18 11.04 -10.60
C VAL A 4 -14.66 10.84 -10.92
N VAL A 5 -15.32 9.98 -10.16
CA VAL A 5 -16.77 9.84 -10.20
C VAL A 5 -17.32 10.42 -8.90
N SER A 6 -18.07 11.51 -9.02
CA SER A 6 -18.67 12.25 -7.92
C SER A 6 -20.17 11.96 -7.88
N LEU A 7 -20.75 11.87 -6.69
CA LEU A 7 -22.19 11.79 -6.56
C LEU A 7 -22.85 13.14 -6.89
N GLY A 8 -22.24 14.24 -6.46
CA GLY A 8 -22.74 15.62 -6.65
C GLY A 8 -23.24 16.30 -5.39
N CYS A 9 -23.57 15.54 -4.33
CA CYS A 9 -24.08 16.07 -3.05
C CYS A 9 -23.20 15.74 -1.85
N GLU A 10 -22.04 15.13 -2.05
CA GLU A 10 -21.08 14.84 -1.00
C GLU A 10 -20.44 16.12 -0.43
N LYS A 11 -20.07 16.09 0.85
CA LYS A 11 -19.38 17.24 1.48
C LYS A 11 -17.95 17.44 0.96
N LEU A 12 -17.30 16.36 0.56
CA LEU A 12 -15.97 16.38 -0.04
C LEU A 12 -16.10 16.38 -1.55
N GLN A 13 -16.36 17.55 -2.11
CA GLN A 13 -16.44 17.75 -3.55
C GLN A 13 -15.09 17.51 -4.24
N PRO A 14 -15.07 17.07 -5.51
CA PRO A 14 -13.83 16.80 -6.26
C PRO A 14 -12.82 17.94 -6.20
N GLU A 15 -13.27 19.18 -6.29
CA GLU A 15 -12.42 20.38 -6.28
C GLU A 15 -11.74 20.61 -4.92
N ARG A 16 -12.34 20.10 -3.84
CA ARG A 16 -11.76 20.15 -2.48
C ARG A 16 -10.79 18.99 -2.24
N LEU A 17 -11.08 17.85 -2.84
CA LEU A 17 -10.22 16.66 -2.76
C LEU A 17 -8.95 16.85 -3.61
N PHE A 18 -9.12 17.43 -4.77
CA PHE A 18 -8.06 17.66 -5.76
C PHE A 18 -8.02 19.14 -6.13
N PRO A 19 -7.38 19.99 -5.31
CA PRO A 19 -7.21 21.40 -5.68
C PRO A 19 -6.43 21.54 -6.99
N PRO A 20 -6.62 22.62 -7.73
CA PRO A 20 -5.94 22.85 -9.00
C PRO A 20 -4.43 22.58 -8.89
N ASN A 21 -3.87 21.81 -9.83
CA ASN A 21 -2.47 21.39 -9.87
C ASN A 21 -2.01 20.38 -8.78
N ALA A 22 -2.90 19.83 -7.99
CA ALA A 22 -2.55 18.80 -6.99
C ALA A 22 -2.18 17.47 -7.64
N ILE A 23 -2.76 17.15 -8.79
CA ILE A 23 -2.35 16.02 -9.63
C ILE A 23 -1.69 16.63 -10.86
N PRO A 24 -0.40 16.31 -11.14
CA PRO A 24 0.19 16.65 -12.41
C PRO A 24 -0.48 15.81 -13.50
N ILE A 25 -1.58 16.29 -14.03
CA ILE A 25 -2.11 15.77 -15.28
C ILE A 25 -1.11 16.21 -16.34
N GLN A 26 -0.37 15.27 -16.89
CA GLN A 26 0.48 15.56 -18.02
C GLN A 26 -0.40 16.18 -19.10
N ASP A 27 -0.04 17.43 -19.42
CA ASP A 27 -0.61 18.26 -20.43
C ASP A 27 -1.11 17.46 -21.65
N THR A 28 -2.40 17.31 -21.77
CA THR A 28 -3.03 16.95 -23.02
C THR A 28 -3.99 18.06 -23.34
N ARG A 29 -3.49 18.91 -24.19
CA ARG A 29 -4.16 19.99 -24.89
C ARG A 29 -5.63 19.71 -25.09
N GLU A 30 -6.44 20.69 -24.73
CA GLU A 30 -7.89 20.66 -24.75
C GLU A 30 -8.55 20.12 -23.47
N THR A 31 -7.99 20.50 -22.34
CA THR A 31 -8.78 20.48 -21.12
C THR A 31 -9.72 21.67 -21.14
N ARG A 32 -11.01 21.39 -21.05
CA ARG A 32 -11.96 22.37 -20.57
C ARG A 32 -11.39 23.00 -19.31
N GLU A 33 -11.50 24.30 -19.16
CA GLU A 33 -11.13 25.03 -17.96
C GLU A 33 -11.65 24.29 -16.72
N GLY A 34 -10.75 23.68 -15.93
CA GLY A 34 -11.15 22.96 -14.71
C GLY A 34 -10.34 21.74 -14.30
N GLY A 35 -9.53 21.15 -15.14
CA GLY A 35 -8.38 20.32 -14.71
C GLY A 35 -8.61 18.92 -14.20
N LEU A 36 -9.81 18.42 -13.92
CA LEU A 36 -10.09 17.04 -13.55
C LEU A 36 -11.15 16.44 -14.45
N ASP A 37 -10.88 15.24 -14.96
CA ASP A 37 -11.90 14.45 -15.65
C ASP A 37 -12.89 13.91 -14.61
N THR A 38 -13.96 14.66 -14.35
CA THR A 38 -14.98 14.35 -13.36
C THR A 38 -16.29 14.02 -14.02
N VAL A 39 -16.91 12.91 -13.61
CA VAL A 39 -18.29 12.57 -13.92
C VAL A 39 -19.14 12.79 -12.67
N CYS A 40 -20.04 13.78 -12.70
CA CYS A 40 -21.00 13.99 -11.63
C CYS A 40 -22.27 13.19 -11.93
N LEU A 41 -22.64 12.25 -11.04
CA LEU A 41 -23.79 11.36 -11.26
C LEU A 41 -25.13 12.10 -11.20
N GLN A 42 -25.22 13.16 -10.39
CA GLN A 42 -26.43 13.97 -10.23
C GLN A 42 -26.50 15.16 -11.19
N ASP A 43 -25.68 15.15 -12.26
CA ASP A 43 -25.78 16.15 -13.31
C ASP A 43 -27.15 16.06 -14.02
N ASP A 44 -27.76 17.21 -14.31
CA ASP A 44 -29.06 17.29 -14.97
C ASP A 44 -29.09 16.67 -16.38
N ALA A 45 -27.93 16.49 -17.00
CA ALA A 45 -27.80 15.78 -18.27
C ALA A 45 -28.00 14.25 -18.14
N HIS A 46 -27.99 13.70 -16.94
CA HIS A 46 -28.19 12.27 -16.71
C HIS A 46 -29.69 11.97 -16.51
N VAL A 47 -30.24 11.15 -17.41
CA VAL A 47 -31.61 10.65 -17.32
C VAL A 47 -31.59 9.16 -17.02
N GLY A 48 -31.74 8.82 -15.73
CA GLY A 48 -31.74 7.44 -15.24
C GLY A 48 -30.34 6.82 -15.14
N PHE A 49 -30.28 5.64 -14.53
CA PHE A 49 -29.04 4.96 -14.15
C PHE A 49 -28.13 4.65 -15.35
N MET A 50 -28.71 4.20 -16.46
CA MET A 50 -27.91 3.86 -17.66
C MET A 50 -27.18 5.06 -18.26
N SER A 51 -27.80 6.22 -18.22
CA SER A 51 -27.17 7.47 -18.68
C SER A 51 -25.92 7.84 -17.84
N MET A 52 -25.95 7.59 -16.54
CA MET A 52 -24.79 7.75 -15.64
C MET A 52 -23.67 6.77 -16.01
N VAL A 53 -24.01 5.50 -16.20
CA VAL A 53 -23.06 4.44 -16.60
C VAL A 53 -22.42 4.79 -17.95
N ASP A 54 -23.21 5.20 -18.94
CA ASP A 54 -22.71 5.57 -20.26
C ASP A 54 -21.75 6.76 -20.21
N SER A 55 -21.99 7.73 -19.33
CA SER A 55 -21.07 8.86 -19.14
C SER A 55 -19.74 8.43 -18.52
N ILE A 56 -19.77 7.54 -17.53
CA ILE A 56 -18.57 6.96 -16.94
C ILE A 56 -17.79 6.19 -18.01
N LEU A 57 -18.45 5.32 -18.78
CA LEU A 57 -17.81 4.49 -19.80
C LEU A 57 -17.20 5.34 -20.92
N ARG A 58 -17.87 6.36 -21.40
CA ARG A 58 -17.31 7.28 -22.40
C ARG A 58 -16.04 7.96 -21.92
N GLN A 59 -16.04 8.43 -20.68
CA GLN A 59 -14.85 9.07 -20.10
C GLN A 59 -13.72 8.05 -19.89
N ALA A 60 -14.05 6.86 -19.36
CA ALA A 60 -13.10 5.78 -19.21
C ALA A 60 -12.45 5.33 -20.52
N GLU A 61 -13.21 5.30 -21.61
CA GLU A 61 -12.70 4.94 -22.94
C GLU A 61 -11.61 5.90 -23.41
N VAL A 62 -11.76 7.21 -23.18
CA VAL A 62 -10.73 8.21 -23.49
C VAL A 62 -9.44 7.91 -22.71
N HIS A 63 -9.56 7.60 -21.42
CA HIS A 63 -8.38 7.22 -20.60
C HIS A 63 -7.75 5.92 -21.08
N LEU A 64 -8.55 4.92 -21.42
CA LEU A 64 -8.06 3.64 -21.95
C LEU A 64 -7.31 3.80 -23.26
N GLN A 65 -7.78 4.64 -24.19
CA GLN A 65 -7.07 4.93 -25.43
C GLN A 65 -5.68 5.54 -25.16
N ARG A 66 -5.56 6.48 -24.21
CA ARG A 66 -4.29 7.08 -23.80
C ARG A 66 -3.36 6.04 -23.18
N LEU A 67 -3.88 5.19 -22.27
CA LEU A 67 -3.13 4.12 -21.63
C LEU A 67 -2.63 3.10 -22.67
N ASN A 68 -3.47 2.69 -23.62
CA ASN A 68 -3.13 1.72 -24.65
C ASN A 68 -2.09 2.27 -25.66
N ALA A 69 -1.96 3.58 -25.78
CA ALA A 69 -0.93 4.21 -26.61
C ALA A 69 0.47 4.17 -25.98
N ARG A 70 0.57 3.91 -24.68
CA ARG A 70 1.86 3.82 -23.98
C ARG A 70 2.66 2.61 -24.47
N ARG A 71 3.98 2.74 -24.44
CA ARG A 71 4.92 1.66 -24.80
C ARG A 71 5.77 1.33 -23.59
N ARG A 72 6.16 0.06 -23.49
CA ARG A 72 7.11 -0.41 -22.48
C ARG A 72 8.52 0.05 -22.85
N GLU A 73 9.25 0.46 -21.83
CA GLU A 73 10.67 0.85 -21.93
C GLU A 73 11.49 0.06 -20.94
N THR A 74 12.79 -0.07 -21.24
CA THR A 74 13.74 -0.63 -20.29
C THR A 74 14.15 0.46 -19.31
N VAL A 75 13.91 0.21 -18.03
CA VAL A 75 14.31 1.12 -16.94
C VAL A 75 15.19 0.39 -15.94
N PRO A 76 16.09 1.07 -15.20
CA PRO A 76 16.87 0.44 -14.16
C PRO A 76 15.97 -0.05 -13.01
N ALA A 77 16.38 -1.13 -12.34
CA ALA A 77 15.65 -1.66 -11.18
C ALA A 77 15.50 -0.63 -10.04
N SER A 78 16.36 0.38 -10.00
CA SER A 78 16.29 1.49 -9.05
C SER A 78 15.02 2.34 -9.14
N GLU A 79 14.27 2.24 -10.24
CA GLU A 79 12.96 2.90 -10.39
C GLU A 79 11.81 2.13 -9.73
N LEU A 80 12.07 0.89 -9.31
CA LEU A 80 11.07 0.11 -8.59
C LEU A 80 10.96 0.57 -7.14
N VAL A 81 9.71 0.80 -6.73
CA VAL A 81 9.30 0.99 -5.35
C VAL A 81 8.27 -0.08 -5.03
N VAL A 82 8.73 -1.13 -4.38
CA VAL A 82 7.93 -2.34 -4.17
C VAL A 82 7.37 -2.36 -2.76
N GLY A 83 6.05 -2.48 -2.64
CA GLY A 83 5.39 -2.77 -1.37
C GLY A 83 5.21 -4.28 -1.21
N VAL A 84 5.56 -4.83 -0.05
CA VAL A 84 5.32 -6.24 0.27
C VAL A 84 4.29 -6.34 1.40
N GLN A 85 3.32 -7.22 1.21
CA GLN A 85 2.22 -7.43 2.15
C GLN A 85 1.76 -8.89 2.13
N CYS A 86 1.08 -9.35 3.16
CA CYS A 86 0.39 -10.63 3.14
C CYS A 86 -1.02 -10.55 3.72
N GLY A 87 -1.90 -11.39 3.21
CA GLY A 87 -3.28 -11.55 3.72
C GLY A 87 -3.79 -12.96 3.47
N GLY A 88 -4.87 -13.34 4.17
CA GLY A 88 -5.29 -14.75 4.17
C GLY A 88 -4.19 -15.69 4.64
N SER A 89 -3.36 -15.24 5.58
CA SER A 89 -2.14 -15.91 6.05
C SER A 89 -2.47 -17.24 6.73
N ASP A 90 -1.61 -18.22 6.48
CA ASP A 90 -1.61 -19.52 7.15
C ASP A 90 -0.17 -19.93 7.52
N ALA A 91 0.00 -21.03 8.24
CA ALA A 91 1.32 -21.51 8.63
C ALA A 91 2.21 -21.81 7.41
N PHE A 92 1.62 -22.33 6.32
CA PHE A 92 2.38 -22.75 5.15
C PHE A 92 2.88 -21.54 4.34
N SER A 93 2.10 -20.50 4.14
CA SER A 93 2.54 -19.27 3.48
C SER A 93 3.66 -18.57 4.25
N GLY A 94 3.65 -18.67 5.59
CA GLY A 94 4.69 -18.13 6.45
C GLY A 94 6.06 -18.77 6.24
N VAL A 95 6.11 -20.04 5.86
CA VAL A 95 7.37 -20.81 5.67
C VAL A 95 7.72 -21.05 4.19
N THR A 96 6.88 -20.60 3.26
CA THR A 96 7.10 -20.77 1.81
C THR A 96 7.06 -19.42 1.07
N ALA A 97 5.87 -18.86 0.86
CA ALA A 97 5.68 -17.64 0.09
C ALA A 97 6.41 -16.43 0.69
N ASN A 98 6.32 -16.24 2.01
CA ASN A 98 6.96 -15.12 2.68
C ASN A 98 8.50 -15.16 2.61
N PRO A 99 9.18 -16.28 2.85
CA PRO A 99 10.63 -16.40 2.61
C PRO A 99 11.04 -16.17 1.16
N ALA A 100 10.24 -16.63 0.18
CA ALA A 100 10.51 -16.39 -1.23
C ALA A 100 10.44 -14.88 -1.57
N VAL A 101 9.44 -14.17 -1.03
CA VAL A 101 9.36 -12.71 -1.14
C VAL A 101 10.53 -12.04 -0.42
N GLY A 102 10.94 -12.52 0.74
CA GLY A 102 12.10 -12.00 1.45
C GLY A 102 13.40 -12.11 0.65
N PHE A 103 13.61 -13.24 0.00
CA PHE A 103 14.75 -13.40 -0.91
C PHE A 103 14.67 -12.43 -2.10
N CYS A 104 13.48 -12.27 -2.69
CA CYS A 104 13.24 -11.29 -3.75
C CYS A 104 13.50 -9.85 -3.26
N THR A 105 13.08 -9.52 -2.04
CA THR A 105 13.36 -8.22 -1.39
C THR A 105 14.85 -7.94 -1.34
N ASP A 106 15.66 -8.91 -0.91
CA ASP A 106 17.12 -8.76 -0.85
C ASP A 106 17.74 -8.57 -2.24
N LEU A 107 17.23 -9.25 -3.26
CA LEU A 107 17.69 -9.07 -4.65
C LEU A 107 17.35 -7.67 -5.17
N LEU A 108 16.14 -7.19 -4.93
CA LEU A 108 15.68 -5.88 -5.35
C LEU A 108 16.47 -4.75 -4.69
N VAL A 109 16.67 -4.84 -3.37
CA VAL A 109 17.47 -3.84 -2.63
C VAL A 109 18.90 -3.81 -3.13
N ARG A 110 19.53 -4.96 -3.39
CA ARG A 110 20.88 -5.04 -4.00
C ARG A 110 20.93 -4.44 -5.39
N ALA A 111 19.83 -4.53 -6.15
CA ALA A 111 19.73 -3.91 -7.48
C ALA A 111 19.41 -2.41 -7.43
N GLY A 112 19.33 -1.80 -6.24
CA GLY A 112 19.09 -0.38 -6.03
C GLY A 112 17.61 0.01 -5.96
N ALA A 113 16.69 -0.94 -5.98
CA ALA A 113 15.26 -0.70 -5.76
C ALA A 113 14.96 -0.30 -4.32
N SER A 114 13.79 0.28 -4.11
CA SER A 114 13.23 0.48 -2.78
C SER A 114 12.19 -0.60 -2.49
N VAL A 115 12.23 -1.18 -1.30
CA VAL A 115 11.21 -2.15 -0.86
C VAL A 115 10.63 -1.69 0.47
N MET A 116 9.31 -1.67 0.58
CA MET A 116 8.58 -1.33 1.80
C MET A 116 7.92 -2.58 2.37
N PHE A 117 8.21 -2.88 3.63
CA PHE A 117 7.42 -3.82 4.44
C PHE A 117 6.66 -3.04 5.51
N SER A 118 5.54 -3.56 5.95
CA SER A 118 4.54 -2.82 6.72
C SER A 118 3.85 -3.70 7.76
N GLU A 119 2.59 -3.38 8.09
CA GLU A 119 1.72 -4.19 8.95
C GLU A 119 2.21 -4.25 10.39
N THR A 120 2.23 -3.09 11.05
CA THR A 120 2.83 -2.88 12.39
C THR A 120 2.41 -3.94 13.41
N THR A 121 1.13 -4.30 13.45
CA THR A 121 0.62 -5.35 14.35
C THR A 121 1.31 -6.70 14.12
N GLU A 122 1.61 -7.02 12.87
CA GLU A 122 2.16 -8.30 12.46
C GLU A 122 3.69 -8.38 12.53
N VAL A 123 4.38 -7.26 12.72
CA VAL A 123 5.85 -7.25 12.88
C VAL A 123 6.30 -6.82 14.28
N ARG A 124 5.35 -6.37 15.10
CA ARG A 124 5.58 -5.80 16.44
C ARG A 124 6.38 -6.71 17.37
N ASP A 125 6.11 -8.02 17.34
CA ASP A 125 6.76 -8.97 18.25
C ASP A 125 8.21 -9.29 17.83
N GLY A 126 8.62 -8.91 16.64
CA GLY A 126 9.99 -9.04 16.15
C GLY A 126 10.79 -7.74 16.20
N ILE A 127 10.38 -6.75 16.98
CA ILE A 127 11.06 -5.44 17.04
C ILE A 127 12.56 -5.56 17.32
N ALA A 128 12.98 -6.49 18.17
CA ALA A 128 14.41 -6.69 18.46
C ALA A 128 15.19 -7.17 17.22
N GLN A 129 14.60 -8.05 16.42
CA GLN A 129 15.19 -8.52 15.16
C GLN A 129 15.25 -7.41 14.11
N LEU A 130 14.21 -6.59 14.02
CA LEU A 130 14.13 -5.49 13.07
C LEU A 130 15.10 -4.37 13.43
N THR A 131 15.14 -3.95 14.69
CA THR A 131 16.05 -2.88 15.14
C THR A 131 17.52 -3.28 15.03
N ALA A 132 17.85 -4.57 15.20
CA ALA A 132 19.20 -5.09 14.97
C ALA A 132 19.67 -4.95 13.51
N ARG A 133 18.75 -4.79 12.57
CA ARG A 133 19.03 -4.59 11.13
C ARG A 133 19.02 -3.13 10.72
N ALA A 134 18.74 -2.20 11.63
CA ALA A 134 18.73 -0.77 11.32
C ALA A 134 20.12 -0.29 10.92
N THR A 135 20.19 0.53 9.87
CA THR A 135 21.48 1.10 9.39
C THR A 135 22.07 2.09 10.37
N THR A 136 21.23 2.74 11.18
CA THR A 136 21.68 3.70 12.21
C THR A 136 20.79 3.59 13.47
N PRO A 137 21.28 4.08 14.61
CA PRO A 137 20.48 4.14 15.85
C PRO A 137 19.19 4.94 15.69
N GLU A 138 19.19 5.98 14.87
CA GLU A 138 18.01 6.85 14.62
C GLU A 138 16.92 6.07 13.88
N VAL A 139 17.28 5.22 12.93
CA VAL A 139 16.35 4.34 12.22
C VAL A 139 15.74 3.32 13.21
N ALA A 140 16.56 2.71 14.08
CA ALA A 140 16.06 1.82 15.12
C ALA A 140 15.07 2.52 16.05
N GLN A 141 15.41 3.73 16.52
CA GLN A 141 14.54 4.52 17.38
C GLN A 141 13.24 4.94 16.67
N ALA A 142 13.31 5.26 15.36
CA ALA A 142 12.12 5.57 14.59
C ALA A 142 11.16 4.36 14.52
N MET A 143 11.66 3.14 14.28
CA MET A 143 10.82 1.93 14.33
C MET A 143 10.14 1.76 15.69
N VAL A 144 10.89 1.94 16.78
CA VAL A 144 10.35 1.84 18.14
C VAL A 144 9.24 2.87 18.37
N ARG A 145 9.44 4.13 17.93
CA ARG A 145 8.43 5.18 18.05
C ARG A 145 7.14 4.85 17.32
N GLU A 146 7.24 4.40 16.05
CA GLU A 146 6.05 4.04 15.26
C GLU A 146 5.28 2.86 15.88
N MET A 147 5.97 1.86 16.38
CA MET A 147 5.35 0.71 17.05
C MET A 147 4.70 1.11 18.38
N ALA A 148 5.36 1.97 19.17
CA ALA A 148 4.81 2.49 20.43
C ALA A 148 3.59 3.38 20.18
N TRP A 149 3.62 4.21 19.14
CA TRP A 149 2.47 5.01 18.74
C TRP A 149 1.27 4.12 18.38
N TYR A 150 1.52 3.04 17.64
CA TYR A 150 0.47 2.12 17.24
C TYR A 150 -0.10 1.32 18.42
N ASP A 151 0.77 0.88 19.35
CA ASP A 151 0.32 0.25 20.60
C ASP A 151 -0.61 1.20 21.40
N ALA A 152 -0.22 2.47 21.54
CA ALA A 152 -1.05 3.48 22.20
C ALA A 152 -2.37 3.76 21.44
N TYR A 153 -2.34 3.72 20.11
CA TYR A 153 -3.54 3.85 19.28
C TYR A 153 -4.53 2.71 19.54
N LEU A 154 -4.07 1.47 19.57
CA LEU A 154 -4.90 0.30 19.87
C LEU A 154 -5.47 0.36 21.29
N GLN A 155 -4.67 0.77 22.27
CA GLN A 155 -5.11 0.92 23.68
C GLN A 155 -6.26 1.91 23.81
N ARG A 156 -6.27 3.03 23.06
CA ARG A 156 -7.38 4.00 23.06
C ARG A 156 -8.70 3.39 22.59
N GLY A 157 -8.64 2.41 21.70
CA GLY A 157 -9.79 1.66 21.22
C GLY A 157 -10.11 0.42 22.05
N SER A 158 -9.36 0.15 23.13
CA SER A 158 -9.46 -1.10 23.90
C SER A 158 -9.34 -2.35 23.03
N VAL A 159 -8.50 -2.29 22.01
CA VAL A 159 -8.30 -3.38 21.05
C VAL A 159 -7.11 -4.24 21.48
N ASP A 160 -7.34 -5.54 21.58
CA ASP A 160 -6.28 -6.52 21.78
C ASP A 160 -5.61 -6.88 20.43
N ARG A 161 -4.33 -6.60 20.32
CA ARG A 161 -3.50 -6.89 19.18
C ARG A 161 -3.47 -8.38 18.80
N SER A 162 -3.60 -9.27 19.78
CA SER A 162 -3.59 -10.73 19.58
C SER A 162 -4.79 -11.22 18.74
N ALA A 163 -5.85 -10.40 18.61
CA ALA A 163 -6.96 -10.67 17.71
C ALA A 163 -6.54 -10.74 16.23
N ASN A 164 -5.36 -10.22 15.88
CA ASN A 164 -4.78 -10.39 14.55
C ASN A 164 -4.08 -11.75 14.35
N THR A 165 -4.59 -12.77 15.01
CA THR A 165 -4.53 -14.16 14.57
C THR A 165 -5.97 -14.62 14.53
N THR A 166 -6.63 -14.32 13.43
CA THR A 166 -8.07 -14.58 13.25
C THR A 166 -8.40 -16.06 13.35
N PRO A 167 -9.67 -16.44 13.58
CA PRO A 167 -10.07 -17.85 13.51
C PRO A 167 -9.68 -18.54 12.21
N GLY A 168 -9.70 -17.80 11.07
CA GLY A 168 -9.23 -18.31 9.79
C GLY A 168 -7.73 -18.58 9.75
N ASN A 169 -6.90 -17.71 10.32
CA ASN A 169 -5.46 -17.93 10.44
C ASN A 169 -5.15 -19.17 11.31
N LYS A 170 -5.85 -19.33 12.44
CA LYS A 170 -5.72 -20.49 13.33
C LYS A 170 -6.13 -21.78 12.64
N LYS A 171 -7.24 -21.78 11.89
CA LYS A 171 -7.65 -22.92 11.08
C LYS A 171 -6.61 -23.25 9.99
N GLY A 172 -5.86 -22.27 9.52
CA GLY A 172 -4.74 -22.42 8.59
C GLY A 172 -3.41 -22.83 9.28
N GLY A 173 -3.43 -23.14 10.58
CA GLY A 173 -2.28 -23.67 11.31
C GLY A 173 -1.46 -22.66 12.09
N LEU A 174 -1.79 -21.36 12.08
CA LEU A 174 -1.13 -20.35 12.90
C LEU A 174 -1.66 -20.42 14.34
N SER A 175 -0.76 -20.50 15.33
CA SER A 175 -1.14 -20.65 16.73
C SER A 175 -1.40 -19.31 17.43
N ASN A 176 -0.56 -18.32 17.18
CA ASN A 176 -0.58 -17.04 17.91
C ASN A 176 0.03 -15.90 17.09
N ILE A 177 -0.02 -14.68 17.64
CA ILE A 177 0.47 -13.46 16.98
C ILE A 177 1.99 -13.46 16.78
N VAL A 178 2.74 -14.10 17.68
CA VAL A 178 4.21 -14.14 17.57
C VAL A 178 4.64 -15.01 16.39
N GLU A 179 4.04 -16.19 16.23
CA GLU A 179 4.28 -17.05 15.05
C GLU A 179 3.91 -16.32 13.74
N LYS A 180 2.76 -15.66 13.73
CA LYS A 180 2.36 -14.84 12.58
C LYS A 180 3.37 -13.73 12.29
N ALA A 181 3.88 -13.06 13.33
CA ALA A 181 4.89 -12.02 13.21
C ALA A 181 6.19 -12.53 12.60
N MET A 182 6.67 -13.69 13.01
CA MET A 182 7.90 -14.27 12.44
C MET A 182 7.75 -14.52 10.94
N GLY A 183 6.62 -15.07 10.51
CA GLY A 183 6.31 -15.23 9.09
C GLY A 183 6.21 -13.90 8.34
N SER A 184 5.64 -12.87 8.94
CA SER A 184 5.51 -11.54 8.33
C SER A 184 6.85 -10.83 8.19
N ILE A 185 7.73 -10.91 9.19
CA ILE A 185 9.06 -10.30 9.17
C ILE A 185 9.93 -10.87 8.05
N VAL A 186 9.83 -12.16 7.78
CA VAL A 186 10.62 -12.83 6.75
C VAL A 186 10.41 -12.25 5.37
N LYS A 187 9.24 -11.67 5.06
CA LYS A 187 8.99 -10.94 3.79
C LYS A 187 9.97 -9.79 3.57
N SER A 188 10.49 -9.19 4.63
CA SER A 188 11.44 -8.10 4.54
C SER A 188 12.87 -8.53 4.21
N GLY A 189 13.11 -9.83 4.02
CA GLY A 189 14.45 -10.36 3.74
C GLY A 189 15.44 -10.12 4.88
N SER A 190 16.71 -10.03 4.52
CA SER A 190 17.84 -9.85 5.44
C SER A 190 18.58 -8.50 5.27
N ALA A 191 18.21 -7.71 4.25
CA ALA A 191 18.85 -6.43 3.97
C ALA A 191 18.78 -5.46 5.16
N PRO A 192 19.76 -4.56 5.33
CA PRO A 192 19.69 -3.51 6.34
C PRO A 192 18.49 -2.60 6.13
N ILE A 193 17.82 -2.23 7.22
CA ILE A 193 16.67 -1.31 7.17
C ILE A 193 17.20 0.12 7.19
N ALA A 194 17.00 0.82 6.07
CA ALA A 194 17.57 2.14 5.86
C ALA A 194 16.62 3.28 6.24
N ASN A 195 15.30 3.04 6.20
CA ASN A 195 14.32 4.10 6.40
C ASN A 195 13.13 3.59 7.24
N VAL A 196 12.44 4.56 7.85
CA VAL A 196 11.15 4.38 8.51
C VAL A 196 10.22 5.47 8.01
N LEU A 197 8.99 5.12 7.68
CA LEU A 197 7.93 6.06 7.28
C LEU A 197 6.78 5.98 8.28
N ALA A 198 6.31 7.13 8.73
CA ALA A 198 5.03 7.26 9.38
C ALA A 198 3.88 7.02 8.37
N PRO A 199 2.64 6.73 8.83
CA PRO A 199 1.51 6.51 7.93
C PRO A 199 1.29 7.67 6.96
N GLY A 200 1.32 7.36 5.64
CA GLY A 200 1.12 8.35 4.58
C GLY A 200 2.34 9.22 4.24
N GLU A 201 3.47 9.01 4.90
CA GLU A 201 4.71 9.71 4.56
C GLU A 201 5.28 9.19 3.23
N LYS A 202 5.74 10.13 2.38
CA LYS A 202 6.37 9.77 1.09
C LYS A 202 7.78 9.26 1.29
N LEU A 203 8.12 8.23 0.53
CA LEU A 203 9.47 7.69 0.46
C LEU A 203 10.44 8.74 -0.13
N LYS A 204 11.56 8.98 0.56
CA LYS A 204 12.57 9.97 0.17
C LYS A 204 13.94 9.36 -0.12
N ALA A 205 14.16 8.11 0.27
CA ALA A 205 15.45 7.45 0.14
C ALA A 205 15.30 6.01 -0.33
N LYS A 206 16.33 5.49 -0.99
CA LYS A 206 16.38 4.11 -1.52
C LYS A 206 16.65 3.09 -0.41
N GLY A 207 16.37 1.82 -0.68
CA GLY A 207 16.69 0.69 0.19
C GLY A 207 15.47 0.08 0.87
N LEU A 208 15.73 -0.78 1.86
CA LEU A 208 14.66 -1.40 2.62
C LEU A 208 14.07 -0.41 3.63
N THR A 209 12.76 -0.29 3.63
CA THR A 209 12.01 0.68 4.42
C THR A 209 10.93 -0.02 5.25
N TYR A 210 10.87 0.29 6.53
CA TYR A 210 9.69 0.00 7.34
C TYR A 210 8.67 1.14 7.17
N ALA A 211 7.53 0.85 6.56
CA ALA A 211 6.44 1.81 6.41
C ALA A 211 5.32 1.45 7.38
N ALA A 212 5.14 2.27 8.42
CA ALA A 212 4.17 1.99 9.48
C ALA A 212 2.73 2.06 8.93
N THR A 213 2.02 0.93 8.99
CA THR A 213 0.62 0.81 8.60
C THR A 213 -0.12 -0.12 9.57
N PRO A 214 -1.46 -0.06 9.65
CA PRO A 214 -2.21 -1.14 10.26
C PRO A 214 -2.10 -2.43 9.44
N ALA A 215 -2.39 -3.57 10.06
CA ALA A 215 -2.53 -4.85 9.39
C ALA A 215 -3.94 -5.01 8.79
N SER A 216 -4.24 -4.17 7.83
CA SER A 216 -5.48 -4.18 7.05
C SER A 216 -5.10 -4.12 5.57
N ASP A 217 -5.53 -5.12 4.79
CA ASP A 217 -5.12 -5.28 3.40
C ASP A 217 -5.27 -3.99 2.59
N PHE A 218 -6.46 -3.38 2.64
CA PHE A 218 -6.76 -2.16 1.88
C PHE A 218 -6.01 -0.93 2.40
N ILE A 219 -5.97 -0.73 3.71
CA ILE A 219 -5.34 0.47 4.30
C ILE A 219 -3.81 0.39 4.14
N CYS A 220 -3.22 -0.77 4.35
CA CYS A 220 -1.79 -0.98 4.18
C CYS A 220 -1.37 -0.68 2.74
N GLY A 221 -2.02 -1.30 1.74
CA GLY A 221 -1.73 -1.07 0.33
C GLY A 221 -1.95 0.40 -0.09
N THR A 222 -3.01 1.04 0.40
CA THR A 222 -3.29 2.46 0.13
C THR A 222 -2.18 3.37 0.70
N LEU A 223 -1.71 3.11 1.92
CA LEU A 223 -0.64 3.89 2.52
C LEU A 223 0.72 3.66 1.83
N GLN A 224 1.01 2.43 1.40
CA GLN A 224 2.19 2.13 0.58
C GLN A 224 2.12 2.83 -0.79
N LEU A 225 0.94 2.87 -1.41
CA LEU A 225 0.73 3.62 -2.66
C LEU A 225 0.94 5.12 -2.45
N ALA A 226 0.40 5.69 -1.37
CA ALA A 226 0.62 7.09 -1.00
C ALA A 226 2.10 7.40 -0.72
N ALA A 227 2.85 6.42 -0.20
CA ALA A 227 4.30 6.54 0.01
C ALA A 227 5.10 6.50 -1.30
N GLY A 228 4.50 6.13 -2.43
CA GLY A 228 5.12 6.12 -3.75
C GLY A 228 5.36 4.73 -4.34
N MET A 229 4.71 3.70 -3.80
CA MET A 229 4.74 2.34 -4.35
C MET A 229 4.28 2.32 -5.82
N ASN A 230 5.03 1.63 -6.67
CA ASN A 230 4.66 1.41 -8.07
C ASN A 230 4.52 -0.08 -8.45
N LEU A 231 4.86 -0.98 -7.54
CA LEU A 231 4.62 -2.41 -7.67
C LEU A 231 4.24 -3.00 -6.31
N HIS A 232 3.16 -3.76 -6.26
CA HIS A 232 2.72 -4.43 -5.03
C HIS A 232 2.91 -5.94 -5.14
N VAL A 233 3.58 -6.55 -4.16
CA VAL A 233 3.71 -8.00 -4.03
C VAL A 233 2.92 -8.45 -2.82
N PHE A 234 1.81 -9.13 -3.09
CA PHE A 234 0.89 -9.61 -2.06
C PHE A 234 0.95 -11.13 -1.97
N THR A 235 1.39 -11.66 -0.84
CA THR A 235 1.38 -13.11 -0.58
C THR A 235 0.09 -13.55 0.09
N THR A 236 -0.39 -14.73 -0.23
CA THR A 236 -1.59 -15.30 0.40
C THR A 236 -1.47 -16.81 0.53
N GLY A 237 -1.92 -17.34 1.65
CA GLY A 237 -2.04 -18.79 1.86
C GLY A 237 -3.39 -19.33 1.42
N ARG A 238 -4.45 -18.53 1.61
CA ARG A 238 -5.84 -18.98 1.45
C ARG A 238 -6.66 -18.14 0.47
N GLY A 239 -6.03 -17.24 -0.25
CA GLY A 239 -6.67 -16.27 -1.12
C GLY A 239 -7.05 -14.98 -0.43
N THR A 240 -7.35 -13.97 -1.22
CA THR A 240 -7.77 -12.64 -0.77
C THR A 240 -8.72 -12.02 -1.79
N PRO A 241 -9.70 -11.20 -1.35
CA PRO A 241 -10.48 -10.36 -2.26
C PRO A 241 -9.74 -9.06 -2.65
N TYR A 242 -8.55 -8.83 -2.08
CA TYR A 242 -7.73 -7.67 -2.39
C TYR A 242 -7.07 -7.84 -3.77
N GLY A 243 -7.21 -6.83 -4.64
CA GLY A 243 -6.65 -6.82 -6.00
C GLY A 243 -6.48 -5.41 -6.53
#